data_3a672b074db9a3f3938c4a438e3dcafe
#
_entry.id   3a672b074db9a3f3938c4a438e3dcafe
#
_cell.length_a   1.000
_cell.length_b   1.000
_cell.length_c   1.000
_cell.angle_alpha   90.00
_cell.angle_beta   90.00
_cell.angle_gamma   90.00
#
_symmetry.space_group_name_H-M   'P 1'
#
loop_
_entity.id
_entity.type
_entity.pdbx_description
1 polymer ?
#
loop_
_entity_poly.entity_id
_entity_poly.type
_entity_poly.pdbx_seq_one_letter_code
_entity_poly.pdbx_strand_id
1 'polypeptide(L)'
;MEIDKLISNEVDDSIFQDDCAVLLSGGVDSLSVAFSAERIGKIVYPYSFQLSNNPSTDFSTAKYVSEIWGWNFTAIEIPVENLVADFHRLVEFGCVKKTHFECVYPFLYVYPKIEQKYVLTGWGADGYYGISRRAIQHSNVKRSKVDFDAYRDKYFHPDECAGYNYQVKLADEYDKVLVSPYLKKPIRDYFYKLDWKELNHPYEKHHIRDAFATE
;
A
#
# COMPACT_ATOMS: atom_id res chain seq x y z
N MET A 1 20.30 0.57 -9.88
CA MET A 1 18.98 0.19 -10.45
C MET A 1 17.99 1.19 -9.89
N GLU A 2 17.20 1.79 -10.72
CA GLU A 2 16.22 2.81 -10.33
C GLU A 2 15.03 2.13 -9.66
N ILE A 3 14.37 2.83 -8.73
CA ILE A 3 13.30 2.25 -7.90
C ILE A 3 12.08 1.81 -8.73
N ASP A 4 11.75 2.52 -9.80
CA ASP A 4 10.67 2.18 -10.72
C ASP A 4 10.85 0.82 -11.38
N LYS A 5 12.06 0.53 -11.87
CA LYS A 5 12.40 -0.77 -12.46
C LYS A 5 12.33 -1.90 -11.43
N LEU A 6 12.72 -1.61 -10.18
CA LEU A 6 12.59 -2.60 -9.11
C LEU A 6 11.12 -2.92 -8.84
N ILE A 7 10.26 -1.89 -8.75
CA ILE A 7 8.82 -2.11 -8.52
C ILE A 7 8.21 -2.87 -9.69
N SER A 8 8.52 -2.50 -10.94
CA SER A 8 8.03 -3.19 -12.13
C SER A 8 8.43 -4.66 -12.16
N ASN A 9 9.69 -4.98 -11.84
CA ASN A 9 10.16 -6.37 -11.78
C ASN A 9 9.43 -7.17 -10.69
N GLU A 10 9.24 -6.60 -9.49
CA GLU A 10 8.54 -7.29 -8.41
C GLU A 10 7.05 -7.49 -8.70
N VAL A 11 6.43 -6.58 -9.45
CA VAL A 11 5.07 -6.75 -9.95
C VAL A 11 5.02 -7.88 -10.96
N ASP A 12 5.94 -7.92 -11.93
CA ASP A 12 6.00 -8.96 -12.97
C ASP A 12 6.23 -10.35 -12.36
N ASP A 13 7.17 -10.45 -11.44
CA ASP A 13 7.48 -11.70 -10.73
C ASP A 13 6.33 -12.20 -9.83
N SER A 14 5.40 -11.31 -9.44
CA SER A 14 4.34 -11.63 -8.50
C SER A 14 2.98 -11.88 -9.16
N ILE A 15 2.74 -11.40 -10.39
CA ILE A 15 1.44 -11.45 -11.06
C ILE A 15 1.53 -12.26 -12.35
N PHE A 16 0.84 -13.41 -12.36
CA PHE A 16 0.85 -14.35 -13.51
C PHE A 16 -0.35 -14.17 -14.44
N GLN A 17 -1.26 -13.23 -14.16
CA GLN A 17 -2.40 -12.89 -15.01
C GLN A 17 -2.15 -11.59 -15.78
N ASP A 18 -2.92 -11.36 -16.84
CA ASP A 18 -2.81 -10.15 -17.67
C ASP A 18 -3.45 -8.92 -16.99
N ASP A 19 -4.23 -9.14 -15.95
CA ASP A 19 -4.92 -8.11 -15.19
C ASP A 19 -4.63 -8.17 -13.69
N CYS A 20 -4.81 -7.04 -13.01
CA CYS A 20 -4.70 -6.94 -11.57
C CYS A 20 -5.58 -5.82 -11.01
N ALA A 21 -6.04 -6.02 -9.79
CA ALA A 21 -6.60 -4.94 -8.98
C ALA A 21 -5.48 -4.13 -8.33
N VAL A 22 -5.71 -2.82 -8.14
CA VAL A 22 -4.82 -1.95 -7.35
C VAL A 22 -5.65 -1.24 -6.29
N LEU A 23 -5.25 -1.36 -5.03
CA LEU A 23 -5.80 -0.56 -3.94
C LEU A 23 -5.21 0.86 -4.05
N LEU A 24 -5.98 1.76 -4.66
CA LEU A 24 -5.51 3.08 -5.04
C LEU A 24 -6.00 4.15 -4.05
N SER A 25 -5.05 4.86 -3.43
CA SER A 25 -5.32 6.03 -2.57
C SER A 25 -5.07 7.36 -3.28
N GLY A 26 -4.53 7.33 -4.52
CA GLY A 26 -4.05 8.52 -5.21
C GLY A 26 -2.72 9.07 -4.66
N GLY A 27 -2.17 8.46 -3.60
CA GLY A 27 -0.83 8.75 -3.11
C GLY A 27 0.25 8.10 -3.98
N VAL A 28 1.45 8.68 -4.00
CA VAL A 28 2.56 8.25 -4.87
C VAL A 28 2.93 6.77 -4.72
N ASP A 29 2.74 6.18 -3.55
CA ASP A 29 3.09 4.77 -3.31
C ASP A 29 2.14 3.82 -4.04
N SER A 30 0.83 4.07 -3.98
CA SER A 30 -0.15 3.27 -4.70
C SER A 30 -0.10 3.54 -6.21
N LEU A 31 0.13 4.78 -6.60
CA LEU A 31 0.30 5.17 -8.02
C LEU A 31 1.53 4.53 -8.64
N SER A 32 2.67 4.52 -7.95
CA SER A 32 3.89 3.89 -8.47
C SER A 32 3.71 2.39 -8.76
N VAL A 33 2.91 1.72 -7.95
CA VAL A 33 2.58 0.29 -8.16
C VAL A 33 1.62 0.13 -9.35
N ALA A 34 0.62 1.00 -9.48
CA ALA A 34 -0.32 1.00 -10.61
C ALA A 34 0.41 1.25 -11.95
N PHE A 35 1.22 2.31 -12.02
CA PHE A 35 2.02 2.62 -13.21
C PHE A 35 3.04 1.53 -13.54
N SER A 36 3.66 0.92 -12.53
CA SER A 36 4.57 -0.21 -12.76
C SER A 36 3.86 -1.40 -13.39
N ALA A 37 2.63 -1.70 -12.97
CA ALA A 37 1.82 -2.75 -13.57
C ALA A 37 1.45 -2.42 -15.03
N GLU A 38 1.04 -1.19 -15.30
CA GLU A 38 0.71 -0.74 -16.66
C GLU A 38 1.93 -0.77 -17.59
N ARG A 39 3.09 -0.29 -17.13
CA ARG A 39 4.36 -0.30 -17.89
C ARG A 39 4.79 -1.69 -18.36
N ILE A 40 4.45 -2.73 -17.62
CA ILE A 40 4.73 -4.13 -18.00
C ILE A 40 3.56 -4.77 -18.75
N GLY A 41 2.57 -3.97 -19.17
CA GLY A 41 1.46 -4.40 -20.04
C GLY A 41 0.29 -5.05 -19.29
N LYS A 42 0.20 -4.94 -17.95
CA LYS A 42 -0.96 -5.42 -17.20
C LYS A 42 -2.15 -4.47 -17.35
N ILE A 43 -3.36 -5.01 -17.36
CA ILE A 43 -4.60 -4.22 -17.28
C ILE A 43 -4.85 -3.90 -15.82
N VAL A 44 -4.87 -2.61 -15.50
CA VAL A 44 -5.02 -2.11 -14.12
C VAL A 44 -6.48 -1.79 -13.83
N TYR A 45 -7.02 -2.38 -12.74
CA TYR A 45 -8.34 -2.09 -12.19
C TYR A 45 -8.20 -1.41 -10.82
N PRO A 46 -8.29 -0.08 -10.74
CA PRO A 46 -8.19 0.64 -9.48
C PRO A 46 -9.46 0.49 -8.63
N TYR A 47 -9.25 0.16 -7.36
CA TYR A 47 -10.28 0.14 -6.32
C TYR A 47 -9.92 1.15 -5.24
N SER A 48 -10.88 2.00 -4.89
CA SER A 48 -10.73 2.92 -3.77
C SER A 48 -12.00 2.96 -2.94
N PHE A 49 -11.87 3.36 -1.68
CA PHE A 49 -12.98 3.35 -0.74
C PHE A 49 -13.03 4.61 0.10
N GLN A 50 -14.22 4.91 0.59
CA GLN A 50 -14.47 5.92 1.61
C GLN A 50 -15.57 5.43 2.56
N LEU A 51 -15.63 6.01 3.74
CA LEU A 51 -16.77 5.77 4.64
C LEU A 51 -18.01 6.48 4.11
N SER A 52 -19.18 5.90 4.29
CA SER A 52 -20.46 6.54 3.99
C SER A 52 -20.54 7.90 4.68
N ASN A 53 -20.97 8.92 3.95
CA ASN A 53 -21.10 10.30 4.42
C ASN A 53 -19.80 10.97 4.91
N ASN A 54 -18.62 10.41 4.62
CA ASN A 54 -17.35 10.99 4.99
C ASN A 54 -16.39 11.02 3.77
N PRO A 55 -16.48 12.05 2.92
CA PRO A 55 -15.64 12.18 1.74
C PRO A 55 -14.15 12.15 2.09
N SER A 56 -13.39 11.39 1.33
CA SER A 56 -11.95 11.24 1.50
C SER A 56 -11.21 11.93 0.34
N THR A 57 -10.17 12.71 0.68
CA THR A 57 -9.26 13.30 -0.32
C THR A 57 -8.57 12.21 -1.13
N ASP A 58 -8.13 11.13 -0.46
CA ASP A 58 -7.48 9.99 -1.11
C ASP A 58 -8.39 9.35 -2.16
N PHE A 59 -9.66 9.13 -1.80
CA PHE A 59 -10.67 8.61 -2.73
C PHE A 59 -10.87 9.53 -3.94
N SER A 60 -11.03 10.83 -3.70
CA SER A 60 -11.23 11.81 -4.77
C SER A 60 -10.02 11.89 -5.70
N THR A 61 -8.80 11.82 -5.15
CA THR A 61 -7.56 11.81 -5.93
C THR A 61 -7.43 10.52 -6.75
N ALA A 62 -7.72 9.36 -6.14
CA ALA A 62 -7.69 8.08 -6.84
C ALA A 62 -8.66 8.05 -8.03
N LYS A 63 -9.88 8.56 -7.82
CA LYS A 63 -10.88 8.68 -8.89
C LYS A 63 -10.39 9.61 -10.01
N TYR A 64 -9.92 10.79 -9.67
CA TYR A 64 -9.42 11.79 -10.64
C TYR A 64 -8.28 11.25 -11.50
N VAL A 65 -7.28 10.61 -10.87
CA VAL A 65 -6.16 10.00 -11.61
C VAL A 65 -6.66 8.87 -12.51
N SER A 66 -7.54 8.02 -12.04
CA SER A 66 -8.11 6.94 -12.84
C SER A 66 -8.87 7.45 -14.06
N GLU A 67 -9.58 8.57 -13.95
CA GLU A 67 -10.26 9.23 -15.07
C GLU A 67 -9.26 9.75 -16.11
N ILE A 68 -8.15 10.38 -15.68
CA ILE A 68 -7.11 10.88 -16.59
C ILE A 68 -6.46 9.74 -17.37
N TRP A 69 -6.17 8.62 -16.69
CA TRP A 69 -5.49 7.47 -17.29
C TRP A 69 -6.44 6.50 -18.01
N GLY A 70 -7.73 6.75 -17.97
CA GLY A 70 -8.75 5.90 -18.60
C GLY A 70 -8.88 4.54 -17.94
N TRP A 71 -8.49 4.41 -16.67
CA TRP A 71 -8.63 3.17 -15.91
C TRP A 71 -10.08 2.93 -15.48
N ASN A 72 -10.50 1.68 -15.47
CA ASN A 72 -11.83 1.29 -15.00
C ASN A 72 -11.90 1.31 -13.46
N PHE A 73 -12.18 2.49 -12.91
CA PHE A 73 -12.20 2.78 -11.48
C PHE A 73 -13.46 2.22 -10.79
N THR A 74 -13.27 1.49 -9.71
CA THR A 74 -14.35 1.01 -8.85
C THR A 74 -14.36 1.75 -7.52
N ALA A 75 -15.45 2.45 -7.27
CA ALA A 75 -15.73 3.17 -6.04
C ALA A 75 -16.43 2.26 -5.03
N ILE A 76 -15.95 2.23 -3.77
CA ILE A 76 -16.55 1.44 -2.71
C ILE A 76 -16.92 2.35 -1.54
N GLU A 77 -18.19 2.33 -1.16
CA GLU A 77 -18.65 2.97 0.06
C GLU A 77 -18.75 1.95 1.18
N ILE A 78 -18.15 2.28 2.31
CA ILE A 78 -18.13 1.44 3.51
C ILE A 78 -19.22 1.93 4.45
N PRO A 79 -20.25 1.10 4.73
CA PRO A 79 -21.31 1.46 5.64
C PRO A 79 -20.77 1.51 7.08
N VAL A 80 -21.21 2.52 7.83
CA VAL A 80 -20.83 2.66 9.26
C VAL A 80 -21.86 2.04 10.20
N GLU A 81 -23.01 1.67 9.69
CA GLU A 81 -24.13 1.11 10.46
C GLU A 81 -23.78 -0.24 11.09
N ASN A 82 -22.93 -1.01 10.41
CA ASN A 82 -22.54 -2.35 10.83
C ASN A 82 -21.27 -2.37 11.72
N LEU A 83 -20.72 -1.20 12.07
CA LEU A 83 -19.43 -1.08 12.73
C LEU A 83 -19.26 -1.99 13.96
N VAL A 84 -20.30 -2.18 14.76
CA VAL A 84 -20.27 -3.03 15.97
C VAL A 84 -20.16 -4.50 15.58
N ALA A 85 -20.94 -4.96 14.62
CA ALA A 85 -20.89 -6.33 14.14
C ALA A 85 -19.56 -6.65 13.46
N ASP A 86 -19.05 -5.72 12.64
CA ASP A 86 -17.76 -5.82 11.98
C ASP A 86 -16.60 -5.84 12.99
N PHE A 87 -16.70 -5.05 14.06
CA PHE A 87 -15.73 -5.10 15.14
C PHE A 87 -15.68 -6.48 15.79
N HIS A 88 -16.82 -7.08 16.12
CA HIS A 88 -16.88 -8.43 16.67
C HIS A 88 -16.28 -9.45 15.70
N ARG A 89 -16.64 -9.40 14.42
CA ARG A 89 -16.05 -10.24 13.38
C ARG A 89 -14.53 -10.12 13.33
N LEU A 90 -14.00 -8.91 13.40
CA LEU A 90 -12.54 -8.70 13.36
C LEU A 90 -11.82 -9.14 14.64
N VAL A 91 -12.48 -9.08 15.80
CA VAL A 91 -11.95 -9.66 17.05
C VAL A 91 -11.87 -11.19 16.92
N GLU A 92 -12.91 -11.85 16.42
CA GLU A 92 -12.90 -13.29 16.14
C GLU A 92 -11.85 -13.68 15.10
N PHE A 93 -11.64 -12.82 14.09
CA PHE A 93 -10.59 -12.93 13.09
C PHE A 93 -9.18 -12.84 13.68
N GLY A 94 -9.01 -12.25 14.87
CA GLY A 94 -7.76 -12.14 15.61
C GLY A 94 -7.24 -10.71 15.78
N CYS A 95 -8.01 -9.69 15.40
CA CYS A 95 -7.63 -8.29 15.62
C CYS A 95 -7.74 -7.91 17.10
N VAL A 96 -6.59 -7.69 17.77
CA VAL A 96 -6.53 -7.41 19.22
C VAL A 96 -6.11 -5.98 19.55
N LYS A 97 -5.85 -5.15 18.53
CA LYS A 97 -5.40 -3.75 18.70
C LYS A 97 -6.18 -2.84 17.77
N LYS A 98 -6.37 -1.57 18.19
CA LYS A 98 -6.99 -0.53 17.37
C LYS A 98 -6.38 -0.45 15.96
N THR A 99 -5.05 -0.48 15.87
CA THR A 99 -4.33 -0.43 14.59
C THR A 99 -4.61 -1.64 13.69
N HIS A 100 -4.85 -2.83 14.26
CA HIS A 100 -5.25 -3.99 13.48
C HIS A 100 -6.63 -3.76 12.87
N PHE A 101 -7.58 -3.26 13.69
CA PHE A 101 -8.91 -2.91 13.22
C PHE A 101 -8.86 -1.87 12.10
N GLU A 102 -8.17 -0.75 12.31
CA GLU A 102 -8.03 0.32 11.31
C GLU A 102 -7.44 -0.16 9.98
N CYS A 103 -6.48 -1.10 10.03
CA CYS A 103 -5.86 -1.66 8.84
C CYS A 103 -6.73 -2.68 8.09
N VAL A 104 -7.72 -3.29 8.71
CA VAL A 104 -8.44 -4.43 8.15
C VAL A 104 -9.93 -4.12 7.89
N TYR A 105 -10.54 -3.28 8.73
CA TYR A 105 -11.98 -2.98 8.66
C TYR A 105 -12.49 -2.62 7.26
N PRO A 106 -11.85 -1.70 6.50
CA PRO A 106 -12.34 -1.35 5.18
C PRO A 106 -12.37 -2.55 4.23
N PHE A 107 -11.44 -3.47 4.38
CA PHE A 107 -11.26 -4.60 3.47
C PHE A 107 -12.30 -5.71 3.62
N LEU A 108 -13.09 -5.70 4.70
CA LEU A 108 -14.31 -6.51 4.79
C LEU A 108 -15.28 -6.20 3.65
N TYR A 109 -15.26 -4.97 3.14
CA TYR A 109 -16.14 -4.48 2.07
C TYR A 109 -15.44 -4.39 0.72
N VAL A 110 -14.12 -4.24 0.72
CA VAL A 110 -13.34 -4.06 -0.51
C VAL A 110 -13.09 -5.39 -1.21
N TYR A 111 -12.53 -6.38 -0.50
CA TYR A 111 -12.17 -7.67 -1.14
C TYR A 111 -13.35 -8.40 -1.78
N PRO A 112 -14.57 -8.40 -1.22
CA PRO A 112 -15.73 -9.01 -1.88
C PRO A 112 -16.12 -8.39 -3.21
N LYS A 113 -15.65 -7.17 -3.49
CA LYS A 113 -15.96 -6.42 -4.72
C LYS A 113 -14.87 -6.54 -5.78
N ILE A 114 -13.70 -7.03 -5.41
CA ILE A 114 -12.59 -7.22 -6.33
C ILE A 114 -12.82 -8.48 -7.16
N GLU A 115 -12.78 -8.34 -8.49
CA GLU A 115 -12.94 -9.47 -9.42
C GLU A 115 -11.60 -10.15 -9.70
N GLN A 116 -10.50 -9.38 -9.78
CA GLN A 116 -9.17 -9.86 -10.09
C GLN A 116 -8.63 -10.78 -9.00
N LYS A 117 -7.81 -11.75 -9.38
CA LYS A 117 -7.12 -12.66 -8.45
C LYS A 117 -6.01 -11.95 -7.68
N TYR A 118 -5.23 -11.12 -8.36
CA TYR A 118 -4.09 -10.40 -7.78
C TYR A 118 -4.48 -8.98 -7.40
N VAL A 119 -4.14 -8.60 -6.18
CA VAL A 119 -4.43 -7.28 -5.61
C VAL A 119 -3.14 -6.61 -5.21
N LEU A 120 -2.79 -5.54 -5.89
CA LEU A 120 -1.60 -4.75 -5.62
C LEU A 120 -1.87 -3.64 -4.61
N THR A 121 -0.87 -3.33 -3.80
CA THR A 121 -0.92 -2.24 -2.82
C THR A 121 0.44 -1.58 -2.65
N GLY A 122 0.45 -0.26 -2.37
CA GLY A 122 1.63 0.51 -1.96
C GLY A 122 2.01 0.36 -0.49
N TRP A 123 1.46 -0.62 0.22
CA TRP A 123 1.67 -0.81 1.65
C TRP A 123 3.16 -1.01 1.99
N GLY A 124 3.61 -0.41 3.09
CA GLY A 124 5.00 -0.50 3.56
C GLY A 124 5.92 0.64 3.12
N ALA A 125 5.62 1.33 2.01
CA ALA A 125 6.45 2.41 1.48
C ALA A 125 6.76 3.50 2.53
N ASP A 126 5.75 4.05 3.18
CA ASP A 126 5.90 5.07 4.23
C ASP A 126 6.83 4.64 5.37
N GLY A 127 6.82 3.36 5.69
CA GLY A 127 7.71 2.77 6.67
C GLY A 127 9.17 2.81 6.23
N TYR A 128 9.44 2.39 5.01
CA TYR A 128 10.78 2.37 4.45
C TYR A 128 11.33 3.78 4.17
N TYR A 129 10.49 4.73 3.76
CA TYR A 129 10.85 6.14 3.66
C TYR A 129 11.03 6.82 5.03
N GLY A 130 10.50 6.24 6.12
CA GLY A 130 10.59 6.79 7.46
C GLY A 130 9.74 8.05 7.67
N ILE A 131 8.61 8.17 6.96
CA ILE A 131 7.69 9.32 7.03
C ILE A 131 6.33 8.97 7.64
N SER A 132 6.13 7.72 8.07
CA SER A 132 4.93 7.34 8.82
C SER A 132 4.80 8.14 10.11
N ARG A 133 3.57 8.28 10.64
CA ARG A 133 3.34 8.96 11.95
C ARG A 133 4.23 8.40 13.05
N ARG A 134 4.47 7.09 13.05
CA ARG A 134 5.35 6.42 14.01
C ARG A 134 6.81 6.84 13.80
N ALA A 135 7.28 6.94 12.57
CA ALA A 135 8.62 7.42 12.26
C ALA A 135 8.84 8.86 12.73
N ILE A 136 7.86 9.73 12.49
CA ILE A 136 7.94 11.14 12.90
C ILE A 136 7.99 11.26 14.45
N GLN A 137 7.28 10.39 15.17
CA GLN A 137 7.30 10.34 16.62
C GLN A 137 8.63 9.82 17.17
N HIS A 138 9.32 8.96 16.43
CA HIS A 138 10.63 8.43 16.79
C HIS A 138 11.74 9.37 16.29
N SER A 139 12.10 10.37 17.09
CA SER A 139 13.12 11.37 16.73
C SER A 139 14.47 10.75 16.32
N ASN A 140 14.73 9.50 16.71
CA ASN A 140 15.98 8.79 16.38
C ASN A 140 16.08 8.38 14.91
N VAL A 141 14.96 8.20 14.19
CA VAL A 141 14.92 7.79 12.78
C VAL A 141 15.78 8.69 11.88
N LYS A 142 15.87 9.98 12.20
CA LYS A 142 16.61 10.99 11.42
C LYS A 142 18.03 11.23 11.92
N ARG A 143 18.48 10.59 13.00
CA ARG A 143 19.78 10.88 13.65
C ARG A 143 20.92 10.08 13.03
N SER A 144 20.69 8.81 12.76
CA SER A 144 21.71 7.96 12.16
C SER A 144 21.09 6.89 11.28
N LYS A 145 21.87 6.34 10.36
CA LYS A 145 21.43 5.23 9.53
C LYS A 145 21.14 3.98 10.38
N VAL A 146 21.94 3.75 11.43
CA VAL A 146 21.76 2.60 12.32
C VAL A 146 20.41 2.67 13.06
N ASP A 147 20.05 3.84 13.60
CA ASP A 147 18.74 4.03 14.25
C ASP A 147 17.59 3.89 13.27
N PHE A 148 17.78 4.36 12.03
CA PHE A 148 16.80 4.27 10.98
C PHE A 148 16.57 2.82 10.54
N ASP A 149 17.64 2.06 10.35
CA ASP A 149 17.55 0.64 9.98
C ASP A 149 16.88 -0.16 11.12
N ALA A 150 17.28 0.06 12.37
CA ALA A 150 16.65 -0.57 13.54
C ALA A 150 15.13 -0.24 13.64
N TYR A 151 14.73 0.97 13.29
CA TYR A 151 13.32 1.35 13.20
C TYR A 151 12.58 0.55 12.12
N ARG A 152 13.16 0.43 10.90
CA ARG A 152 12.58 -0.35 9.80
C ARG A 152 12.41 -1.81 10.18
N ASP A 153 13.46 -2.43 10.73
CA ASP A 153 13.45 -3.83 11.17
C ASP A 153 12.37 -4.09 12.22
N LYS A 154 12.26 -3.21 13.20
CA LYS A 154 11.30 -3.36 14.29
C LYS A 154 9.84 -3.24 13.87
N TYR A 155 9.54 -2.40 12.88
CA TYR A 155 8.15 -2.00 12.60
C TYR A 155 7.67 -2.35 11.19
N PHE A 156 8.59 -2.59 10.26
CA PHE A 156 8.27 -2.78 8.84
C PHE A 156 8.92 -4.01 8.20
N HIS A 157 9.64 -4.81 8.99
CA HIS A 157 10.00 -6.15 8.50
C HIS A 157 8.70 -6.92 8.18
N PRO A 158 8.62 -7.66 7.08
CA PRO A 158 7.39 -8.37 6.68
C PRO A 158 6.76 -9.21 7.77
N ASP A 159 7.59 -9.87 8.59
CA ASP A 159 7.11 -10.72 9.69
C ASP A 159 6.49 -9.90 10.84
N GLU A 160 6.86 -8.63 10.98
CA GLU A 160 6.39 -7.73 12.04
C GLU A 160 5.21 -6.84 11.60
N CYS A 161 4.87 -6.87 10.32
CA CYS A 161 3.81 -6.07 9.73
C CYS A 161 2.41 -6.64 10.00
N ALA A 162 2.00 -6.71 11.26
CA ALA A 162 0.74 -7.32 11.65
C ALA A 162 -0.47 -6.80 10.86
N GLY A 163 -0.55 -5.49 10.59
CA GLY A 163 -1.64 -4.91 9.79
C GLY A 163 -1.69 -5.47 8.36
N TYR A 164 -0.55 -5.62 7.71
CA TYR A 164 -0.47 -6.23 6.39
C TYR A 164 -0.81 -7.73 6.44
N ASN A 165 -0.26 -8.44 7.42
CA ASN A 165 -0.50 -9.89 7.55
C ASN A 165 -1.98 -10.22 7.79
N TYR A 166 -2.72 -9.36 8.52
CA TYR A 166 -4.17 -9.49 8.64
C TYR A 166 -4.89 -9.18 7.32
N GLN A 167 -4.42 -8.23 6.54
CA GLN A 167 -4.99 -7.99 5.20
C GLN A 167 -4.74 -9.17 4.27
N VAL A 168 -3.54 -9.77 4.28
CA VAL A 168 -3.23 -10.99 3.51
C VAL A 168 -4.17 -12.13 3.90
N LYS A 169 -4.33 -12.38 5.21
CA LYS A 169 -5.24 -13.41 5.69
C LYS A 169 -6.69 -13.15 5.28
N LEU A 170 -7.15 -11.88 5.32
CA LEU A 170 -8.51 -11.55 4.89
C LEU A 170 -8.67 -11.66 3.36
N ALA A 171 -7.67 -11.25 2.58
CA ALA A 171 -7.68 -11.40 1.13
C ALA A 171 -7.81 -12.87 0.72
N ASP A 172 -7.11 -13.77 1.43
CA ASP A 172 -7.16 -15.20 1.20
C ASP A 172 -8.57 -15.79 1.43
N GLU A 173 -9.35 -15.27 2.42
CA GLU A 173 -10.76 -15.67 2.61
C GLU A 173 -11.64 -15.38 1.38
N TYR A 174 -11.25 -14.42 0.56
CA TYR A 174 -11.94 -14.05 -0.69
C TYR A 174 -11.21 -14.55 -1.94
N ASP A 175 -10.33 -15.51 -1.79
CA ASP A 175 -9.54 -16.09 -2.89
C ASP A 175 -8.72 -15.04 -3.65
N LYS A 176 -8.16 -14.04 -2.94
CA LYS A 176 -7.29 -12.99 -3.48
C LYS A 176 -5.86 -13.15 -3.01
N VAL A 177 -4.92 -12.80 -3.88
CA VAL A 177 -3.48 -12.74 -3.58
C VAL A 177 -3.08 -11.29 -3.42
N LEU A 178 -2.91 -10.85 -2.17
CA LEU A 178 -2.44 -9.50 -1.88
C LEU A 178 -0.92 -9.39 -2.06
N VAL A 179 -0.49 -8.45 -2.87
CA VAL A 179 0.92 -8.22 -3.19
C VAL A 179 1.30 -6.78 -2.87
N SER A 180 2.31 -6.60 -2.01
CA SER A 180 3.00 -5.34 -1.86
C SER A 180 4.43 -5.45 -2.39
N PRO A 181 4.77 -4.81 -3.51
CA PRO A 181 6.13 -4.79 -4.03
C PRO A 181 7.13 -4.21 -3.01
N TYR A 182 6.71 -3.20 -2.24
CA TYR A 182 7.56 -2.56 -1.23
C TYR A 182 8.05 -3.50 -0.13
N LEU A 183 7.35 -4.60 0.15
CA LEU A 183 7.76 -5.59 1.13
C LEU A 183 8.70 -6.67 0.55
N LYS A 184 8.95 -6.66 -0.73
CA LYS A 184 9.84 -7.63 -1.39
C LYS A 184 11.30 -7.31 -1.12
N LYS A 185 12.10 -8.37 -1.04
CA LYS A 185 13.52 -8.26 -0.65
C LYS A 185 14.34 -7.28 -1.52
N PRO A 186 14.26 -7.29 -2.87
CA PRO A 186 15.06 -6.37 -3.69
C PRO A 186 14.75 -4.90 -3.41
N ILE A 187 13.48 -4.56 -3.18
CA ILE A 187 13.08 -3.19 -2.84
C ILE A 187 13.53 -2.82 -1.43
N ARG A 188 13.38 -3.73 -0.46
CA ARG A 188 13.92 -3.51 0.88
C ARG A 188 15.43 -3.27 0.85
N ASP A 189 16.17 -4.10 0.13
CA ASP A 189 17.62 -3.97 -0.01
C ASP A 189 18.03 -2.62 -0.65
N TYR A 190 17.21 -2.07 -1.55
CA TYR A 190 17.39 -0.72 -2.07
C TYR A 190 17.28 0.32 -0.96
N PHE A 191 16.20 0.29 -0.17
CA PHE A 191 15.98 1.22 0.93
C PHE A 191 17.06 1.14 2.02
N TYR A 192 17.54 -0.05 2.35
CA TYR A 192 18.58 -0.26 3.37
C TYR A 192 19.97 0.26 2.95
N LYS A 193 20.19 0.57 1.69
CA LYS A 193 21.42 1.23 1.24
C LYS A 193 21.43 2.73 1.53
N LEU A 194 20.28 3.32 1.72
CA LEU A 194 20.05 4.77 1.81
C LEU A 194 19.67 5.18 3.23
N ASP A 195 20.15 6.35 3.64
CA ASP A 195 19.72 6.98 4.88
C ASP A 195 18.42 7.77 4.70
N TRP A 196 17.85 8.28 5.80
CA TRP A 196 16.60 9.03 5.77
C TRP A 196 16.70 10.30 4.90
N LYS A 197 17.86 10.98 4.97
CA LYS A 197 18.07 12.23 4.23
C LYS A 197 18.20 11.97 2.73
N GLU A 198 18.93 10.92 2.35
CA GLU A 198 19.03 10.50 0.95
C GLU A 198 17.67 10.19 0.33
N LEU A 199 16.75 9.60 1.11
CA LEU A 199 15.41 9.24 0.65
C LEU A 199 14.43 10.41 0.59
N ASN A 200 14.63 11.46 1.42
CA ASN A 200 13.62 12.50 1.66
C ASN A 200 14.14 13.93 1.47
N HIS A 201 15.29 14.14 0.83
CA HIS A 201 15.82 15.45 0.50
C HIS A 201 16.17 15.50 -1.00
N PRO A 202 15.78 16.55 -1.75
CA PRO A 202 15.25 17.85 -1.31
C PRO A 202 13.76 17.83 -0.90
N TYR A 203 13.00 16.80 -1.19
CA TYR A 203 11.61 16.63 -0.78
C TYR A 203 11.30 15.16 -0.47
N GLU A 204 10.23 14.94 0.30
CA GLU A 204 9.86 13.59 0.74
C GLU A 204 9.58 12.67 -0.45
N LYS A 205 10.13 11.44 -0.38
CA LYS A 205 9.96 10.40 -1.41
C LYS A 205 10.46 10.82 -2.80
N HIS A 206 11.46 11.70 -2.89
CA HIS A 206 11.90 12.21 -4.20
C HIS A 206 12.28 11.09 -5.17
N HIS A 207 12.91 10.00 -4.72
CA HIS A 207 13.27 8.88 -5.59
C HIS A 207 12.08 8.33 -6.38
N ILE A 208 10.94 8.11 -5.70
CA ILE A 208 9.77 7.57 -6.37
C ILE A 208 9.03 8.65 -7.17
N ARG A 209 8.98 9.89 -6.64
CA ARG A 209 8.35 11.00 -7.35
C ARG A 209 9.07 11.33 -8.64
N ASP A 210 10.40 11.34 -8.63
CA ASP A 210 11.21 11.60 -9.83
C ASP A 210 11.13 10.47 -10.85
N ALA A 211 11.09 9.22 -10.36
CA ALA A 211 11.00 8.05 -11.23
C ALA A 211 9.68 7.96 -12.02
N PHE A 212 8.61 8.59 -11.50
CA PHE A 212 7.28 8.64 -12.13
C PHE A 212 6.83 10.08 -12.46
N ALA A 213 7.76 11.04 -12.59
CA ALA A 213 7.44 12.45 -12.83
C ALA A 213 6.78 12.74 -14.18
N THR A 214 6.84 11.80 -15.12
CA THR A 214 6.24 11.90 -16.46
C THR A 214 4.87 11.22 -16.56
N GLU A 215 4.44 10.58 -15.50
CA GLU A 215 3.13 9.92 -15.36
C GLU A 215 2.13 10.83 -14.55
#